data_266acfd661c5a8064419679af641e713
#
_entry.id   266acfd661c5a8064419679af641e713
#
_cell.length_a   1.000
_cell.length_b   1.000
_cell.length_c   1.000
_cell.angle_alpha   90.00
_cell.angle_beta   90.00
_cell.angle_gamma   90.00
#
_symmetry.space_group_name_H-M   'P 1'
#
loop_
_entity.id
_entity.type
_entity.pdbx_description
1 polymer ?
#
loop_
_entity_poly.entity_id
_entity_poly.type
_entity_poly.pdbx_seq_one_letter_code
_entity_poly.pdbx_strand_id
1 'polypeptide(L)'
;MSIKGMQVRKGVISVDESGNSNKDIEEIMSHYLLKVNYCEKYGNLWRVYTNNGVFALKAIPPQPGMAFIRHMHRIYQRGYNRIVPIFPANDGRYAVLHKNRLYYLMPWLPNDEISERSEKHKQMFRELARIHSLSVKEIEVNKEERKDHYEQTLDEWKKNKEFSEEFLQSCERKTYMSPFELMYCMYYFDVSQALDFSIKKFEEWYEATKEKDKVRTVIVHGKLSSRHFVYDDRGYGYFLNMENSRVAPPHTDLLPFLVRSMKTYPVVNTDIMEWLYTYFKYFSFRDGEMELFMAYLAHPGYFISALRHFQEKKGTKTELWLLKNLQFHYWQLKNTEYVVMKLEELEQQKKAAAQQQAQA
;
A
#
# COMPACT_ATOMS: atom_id res chain seq x y z
N MET A 1 31.75 17.70 -5.03
CA MET A 1 30.60 18.62 -5.10
C MET A 1 29.53 18.11 -4.13
N SER A 2 29.29 18.86 -3.08
CA SER A 2 28.54 18.47 -1.89
C SER A 2 27.03 18.46 -2.19
N ILE A 3 26.37 17.32 -1.99
CA ILE A 3 24.90 17.20 -2.06
C ILE A 3 24.35 17.69 -0.72
N LYS A 4 23.87 18.93 -0.72
CA LYS A 4 23.15 19.49 0.43
C LYS A 4 21.88 18.71 0.69
N GLY A 5 21.77 18.20 1.91
CA GLY A 5 20.60 17.49 2.42
C GLY A 5 19.32 18.33 2.31
N MET A 6 18.28 17.66 1.86
CA MET A 6 16.92 18.17 1.84
C MET A 6 16.39 18.19 3.27
N GLN A 7 16.55 19.30 3.95
CA GLN A 7 15.93 19.55 5.25
C GLN A 7 14.40 19.53 5.08
N VAL A 8 13.76 18.54 5.68
CA VAL A 8 12.33 18.58 5.97
C VAL A 8 12.09 19.79 6.85
N ARG A 9 11.44 20.82 6.30
CA ARG A 9 11.00 21.97 7.09
C ARG A 9 10.07 21.48 8.18
N LYS A 10 10.57 21.41 9.41
CA LYS A 10 9.77 21.40 10.62
C LYS A 10 9.06 22.75 10.68
N GLY A 11 7.81 22.78 10.24
CA GLY A 11 6.93 23.91 10.49
C GLY A 11 6.53 23.90 11.96
N VAL A 12 7.41 24.35 12.83
CA VAL A 12 7.03 24.80 14.17
C VAL A 12 6.26 26.10 13.94
N ILE A 13 4.94 26.02 13.87
CA ILE A 13 4.10 27.20 13.96
C ILE A 13 4.06 27.54 15.46
N SER A 14 4.86 28.54 15.82
CA SER A 14 4.78 29.19 17.12
C SER A 14 3.35 29.70 17.37
N VAL A 15 2.92 29.55 18.59
CA VAL A 15 1.65 29.98 19.18
C VAL A 15 1.47 31.47 18.98
N ASP A 16 0.78 31.94 17.91
CA ASP A 16 0.27 33.32 17.89
C ASP A 16 -0.94 33.60 16.96
N GLU A 17 -1.45 32.63 16.18
CA GLU A 17 -2.62 32.91 15.33
C GLU A 17 -3.88 32.04 15.60
N SER A 18 -3.96 31.31 16.72
CA SER A 18 -5.08 30.41 16.96
C SER A 18 -5.61 30.32 18.39
N GLY A 19 -5.88 31.46 19.02
CA GLY A 19 -6.61 31.48 20.30
C GLY A 19 -7.92 30.67 20.29
N ASN A 20 -8.50 30.47 19.13
CA ASN A 20 -9.69 29.66 18.92
C ASN A 20 -9.38 28.13 18.82
N SER A 21 -8.19 27.76 18.35
CA SER A 21 -7.80 26.35 18.17
C SER A 21 -7.47 25.65 19.51
N ASN A 22 -6.90 26.36 20.47
CA ASN A 22 -6.55 25.77 21.78
C ASN A 22 -7.81 25.52 22.64
N LYS A 23 -8.78 26.43 22.60
CA LYS A 23 -10.07 26.24 23.30
C LYS A 23 -10.84 25.04 22.75
N ASP A 24 -10.83 24.85 21.42
CA ASP A 24 -11.46 23.69 20.81
C ASP A 24 -10.81 22.37 21.29
N ILE A 25 -9.49 22.33 21.41
CA ILE A 25 -8.77 21.14 21.90
C ILE A 25 -9.06 20.90 23.37
N GLU A 26 -9.10 21.94 24.20
CA GLU A 26 -9.48 21.83 25.61
C GLU A 26 -10.91 21.29 25.77
N GLU A 27 -11.86 21.76 24.98
CA GLU A 27 -13.24 21.28 24.95
C GLU A 27 -13.29 19.79 24.59
N ILE A 28 -12.61 19.38 23.52
CA ILE A 28 -12.56 17.98 23.08
C ILE A 28 -11.92 17.11 24.16
N MET A 29 -10.79 17.54 24.76
CA MET A 29 -10.07 16.79 25.77
C MET A 29 -10.82 16.68 27.09
N SER A 30 -11.76 17.59 27.39
CA SER A 30 -12.63 17.50 28.55
C SER A 30 -13.52 16.26 28.53
N HIS A 31 -13.92 15.78 27.33
CA HIS A 31 -14.66 14.51 27.18
C HIS A 31 -13.83 13.28 27.60
N TYR A 32 -12.50 13.39 27.66
CA TYR A 32 -11.60 12.36 28.15
C TYR A 32 -11.16 12.57 29.60
N LEU A 33 -11.70 13.57 30.29
CA LEU A 33 -11.34 14.00 31.65
C LEU A 33 -9.83 14.36 31.78
N LEU A 34 -9.25 14.90 30.72
CA LEU A 34 -7.84 15.28 30.63
C LEU A 34 -7.72 16.82 30.59
N LYS A 35 -6.85 17.35 31.44
CA LYS A 35 -6.52 18.78 31.43
C LYS A 35 -5.33 19.01 30.50
N VAL A 36 -5.51 19.88 29.49
CA VAL A 36 -4.48 20.26 28.56
C VAL A 36 -3.54 21.29 29.18
N ASN A 37 -2.24 21.01 29.14
CA ASN A 37 -1.20 21.97 29.55
C ASN A 37 -0.66 22.73 28.32
N TYR A 38 -0.45 21.98 27.23
CA TYR A 38 0.10 22.51 25.99
C TYR A 38 -0.24 21.57 24.82
N CYS A 39 -0.31 22.09 23.59
CA CYS A 39 -0.47 21.24 22.40
C CYS A 39 0.32 21.77 21.19
N GLU A 40 0.75 20.84 20.37
CA GLU A 40 1.47 21.08 19.08
C GLU A 40 0.64 20.49 17.95
N LYS A 41 0.51 21.25 16.85
CA LYS A 41 -0.29 20.82 15.69
C LYS A 41 0.59 20.29 14.57
N TYR A 42 0.23 19.12 14.01
CA TYR A 42 0.85 18.47 12.87
C TYR A 42 -0.21 18.10 11.81
N GLY A 43 -0.69 19.09 11.07
CA GLY A 43 -1.78 18.90 10.12
C GLY A 43 -3.11 18.53 10.78
N ASN A 44 -3.56 17.27 10.63
CA ASN A 44 -4.77 16.74 11.26
C ASN A 44 -4.49 15.99 12.58
N LEU A 45 -3.31 16.12 13.11
CA LEU A 45 -2.86 15.49 14.34
C LEU A 45 -2.37 16.56 15.31
N TRP A 46 -2.70 16.41 16.60
CA TRP A 46 -2.17 17.23 17.68
C TRP A 46 -1.43 16.35 18.67
N ARG A 47 -0.24 16.79 19.07
CA ARG A 47 0.45 16.25 20.22
C ARG A 47 -0.01 17.06 21.43
N VAL A 48 -0.70 16.40 22.36
CA VAL A 48 -1.34 17.06 23.48
C VAL A 48 -0.63 16.64 24.77
N TYR A 49 -0.08 17.60 25.46
CA TYR A 49 0.56 17.42 26.77
C TYR A 49 -0.48 17.66 27.85
N THR A 50 -0.70 16.68 28.69
CA THR A 50 -1.70 16.71 29.76
C THR A 50 -1.06 16.41 31.11
N ASN A 51 -1.85 16.54 32.18
CA ASN A 51 -1.44 16.12 33.53
C ASN A 51 -1.16 14.62 33.66
N ASN A 52 -1.70 13.77 32.73
CA ASN A 52 -1.58 12.30 32.77
C ASN A 52 -0.66 11.75 31.68
N GLY A 53 0.12 12.61 31.00
CA GLY A 53 1.04 12.19 29.95
C GLY A 53 0.81 12.88 28.60
N VAL A 54 1.45 12.35 27.58
CA VAL A 54 1.40 12.91 26.22
C VAL A 54 0.53 12.02 25.33
N PHE A 55 -0.41 12.63 24.65
CA PHE A 55 -1.37 11.94 23.79
C PHE A 55 -1.32 12.49 22.36
N ALA A 56 -1.79 11.68 21.43
CA ALA A 56 -2.05 12.06 20.05
C ALA A 56 -3.56 12.19 19.85
N LEU A 57 -4.02 13.41 19.57
CA LEU A 57 -5.41 13.67 19.20
C LEU A 57 -5.49 13.82 17.69
N LYS A 58 -6.28 12.97 17.03
CA LYS A 58 -6.39 12.96 15.58
C LYS A 58 -7.79 13.31 15.09
N ALA A 59 -7.85 14.22 14.12
CA ALA A 59 -9.08 14.60 13.45
C ALA A 59 -9.26 13.85 12.12
N ILE A 60 -10.44 13.27 11.93
CA ILE A 60 -10.84 12.61 10.69
C ILE A 60 -12.19 13.15 10.20
N PRO A 61 -12.54 12.96 8.91
CA PRO A 61 -13.88 13.24 8.42
C PRO A 61 -14.94 12.41 9.17
N PRO A 62 -16.18 12.91 9.30
CA PRO A 62 -17.24 12.17 9.97
C PRO A 62 -17.67 10.91 9.22
N GLN A 63 -17.44 10.84 7.92
CA GLN A 63 -17.61 9.63 7.12
C GLN A 63 -16.26 9.16 6.53
N PRO A 64 -15.95 7.85 6.59
CA PRO A 64 -16.78 6.70 7.01
C PRO A 64 -16.95 6.52 8.53
N GLY A 65 -16.56 7.49 9.36
CA GLY A 65 -16.72 7.43 10.81
C GLY A 65 -15.72 6.47 11.49
N MET A 66 -16.16 5.88 12.61
CA MET A 66 -15.33 5.02 13.46
C MET A 66 -15.55 3.51 13.22
N ALA A 67 -16.07 3.11 12.03
CA ALA A 67 -16.37 1.70 11.73
C ALA A 67 -15.14 0.78 11.85
N PHE A 68 -13.94 1.29 11.62
CA PHE A 68 -12.67 0.58 11.73
C PHE A 68 -12.35 0.09 13.17
N ILE A 69 -12.93 0.70 14.20
CA ILE A 69 -12.79 0.25 15.58
C ILE A 69 -13.22 -1.21 15.75
N ARG A 70 -14.25 -1.65 15.03
CA ARG A 70 -14.69 -3.04 15.07
C ARG A 70 -13.62 -4.00 14.55
N HIS A 71 -12.84 -3.59 13.55
CA HIS A 71 -11.71 -4.37 13.05
C HIS A 71 -10.59 -4.44 14.08
N MET A 72 -10.25 -3.32 14.72
CA MET A 72 -9.24 -3.28 15.78
C MET A 72 -9.64 -4.19 16.96
N HIS A 73 -10.88 -4.08 17.44
CA HIS A 73 -11.38 -4.93 18.53
C HIS A 73 -11.34 -6.42 18.19
N ARG A 74 -11.71 -6.80 16.96
CA ARG A 74 -11.62 -8.19 16.49
C ARG A 74 -10.18 -8.70 16.53
N ILE A 75 -9.21 -7.86 16.17
CA ILE A 75 -7.80 -8.22 16.19
C ILE A 75 -7.29 -8.32 17.64
N TYR A 76 -7.67 -7.39 18.51
CA TYR A 76 -7.33 -7.44 19.96
C TYR A 76 -7.91 -8.69 20.65
N GLN A 77 -9.18 -9.02 20.38
CA GLN A 77 -9.83 -10.22 20.94
C GLN A 77 -9.13 -11.52 20.54
N ARG A 78 -8.35 -11.50 19.46
CA ARG A 78 -7.51 -12.63 19.04
C ARG A 78 -6.08 -12.58 19.59
N GLY A 79 -5.84 -11.74 20.59
CA GLY A 79 -4.58 -11.64 21.31
C GLY A 79 -3.49 -10.81 20.61
N TYR A 80 -3.83 -10.07 19.54
CA TYR A 80 -2.84 -9.20 18.87
C TYR A 80 -2.96 -7.76 19.35
N ASN A 81 -1.88 -7.22 19.91
CA ASN A 81 -1.81 -5.92 20.55
C ASN A 81 -0.82 -4.92 19.92
N ARG A 82 -0.42 -5.15 18.66
CA ARG A 82 0.51 -4.28 17.91
C ARG A 82 -0.21 -3.29 16.99
N ILE A 83 -1.38 -2.83 17.40
CA ILE A 83 -2.08 -1.69 16.81
C ILE A 83 -2.17 -0.64 17.91
N VAL A 84 -1.93 0.62 17.57
CA VAL A 84 -2.02 1.70 18.56
C VAL A 84 -3.47 1.80 19.07
N PRO A 85 -3.73 1.66 20.39
CA PRO A 85 -5.07 1.69 20.92
C PRO A 85 -5.71 3.07 20.81
N ILE A 86 -7.04 3.09 20.71
CA ILE A 86 -7.83 4.32 20.75
C ILE A 86 -8.55 4.34 22.09
N PHE A 87 -8.39 5.43 22.82
CA PHE A 87 -9.02 5.60 24.11
C PHE A 87 -10.49 6.00 23.96
N PRO A 88 -11.40 5.37 24.71
CA PRO A 88 -12.78 5.84 24.76
C PRO A 88 -12.88 7.15 25.53
N ALA A 89 -13.80 8.02 25.13
CA ALA A 89 -14.23 9.16 25.94
C ALA A 89 -15.02 8.68 27.17
N ASN A 90 -15.29 9.57 28.12
CA ASN A 90 -15.98 9.25 29.39
C ASN A 90 -17.39 8.65 29.16
N ASP A 91 -18.03 8.96 28.05
CA ASP A 91 -19.33 8.42 27.66
C ASP A 91 -19.25 7.07 26.91
N GLY A 92 -18.03 6.49 26.82
CA GLY A 92 -17.75 5.22 26.14
C GLY A 92 -17.62 5.32 24.61
N ARG A 93 -17.80 6.46 24.00
CA ARG A 93 -17.57 6.66 22.56
C ARG A 93 -16.08 6.76 22.24
N TYR A 94 -15.67 6.24 21.09
CA TYR A 94 -14.25 6.26 20.66
C TYR A 94 -13.85 7.54 19.92
N ALA A 95 -14.76 8.49 19.73
CA ALA A 95 -14.46 9.78 19.16
C ALA A 95 -15.47 10.84 19.60
N VAL A 96 -15.01 12.08 19.62
CA VAL A 96 -15.80 13.28 19.88
C VAL A 96 -16.06 14.00 18.58
N LEU A 97 -17.32 14.30 18.28
CA LEU A 97 -17.70 15.14 17.13
C LEU A 97 -17.59 16.61 17.51
N HIS A 98 -16.75 17.36 16.84
CA HIS A 98 -16.60 18.80 17.01
C HIS A 98 -16.39 19.48 15.66
N LYS A 99 -17.14 20.55 15.37
CA LYS A 99 -17.07 21.32 14.12
C LYS A 99 -17.02 20.46 12.85
N ASN A 100 -17.94 19.49 12.76
CA ASN A 100 -18.07 18.56 11.62
C ASN A 100 -16.82 17.69 11.36
N ARG A 101 -16.06 17.38 12.43
CA ARG A 101 -14.94 16.42 12.41
C ARG A 101 -15.02 15.49 13.60
N LEU A 102 -14.57 14.25 13.42
CA LEU A 102 -14.42 13.30 14.51
C LEU A 102 -12.98 13.36 15.04
N TYR A 103 -12.86 13.49 16.36
CA TYR A 103 -11.58 13.51 17.04
C TYR A 103 -11.48 12.27 17.92
N TYR A 104 -10.38 11.52 17.77
CA TYR A 104 -10.10 10.39 18.63
C TYR A 104 -8.72 10.49 19.26
N LEU A 105 -8.60 9.90 20.45
CA LEU A 105 -7.41 9.98 21.29
C LEU A 105 -6.66 8.65 21.28
N MET A 106 -5.34 8.71 21.18
CA MET A 106 -4.43 7.57 21.26
C MET A 106 -3.15 7.97 22.02
N PRO A 107 -2.35 7.02 22.53
CA PRO A 107 -1.08 7.34 23.15
C PRO A 107 -0.14 7.98 22.11
N TRP A 108 0.69 8.91 22.56
CA TRP A 108 1.79 9.40 21.75
C TRP A 108 2.95 8.43 21.85
N LEU A 109 3.34 7.83 20.73
CA LEU A 109 4.55 7.00 20.66
C LEU A 109 5.72 7.86 20.21
N PRO A 110 6.91 7.74 20.86
CA PRO A 110 8.06 8.59 20.55
C PRO A 110 8.56 8.41 19.12
N ASN A 111 8.41 7.20 18.57
CA ASN A 111 8.82 6.84 17.20
C ASN A 111 10.30 7.17 16.93
N ASP A 112 11.15 6.95 17.92
CA ASP A 112 12.59 7.04 17.75
C ASP A 112 13.03 5.92 16.81
N GLU A 113 13.46 6.29 15.62
CA GLU A 113 13.90 5.32 14.61
C GLU A 113 15.26 4.74 15.06
N ILE A 114 15.24 3.55 15.65
CA ILE A 114 16.41 2.83 16.12
C ILE A 114 16.97 1.92 15.02
N SER A 115 16.18 1.62 13.97
CA SER A 115 16.50 0.65 12.95
C SER A 115 16.70 1.23 11.56
N GLU A 116 17.54 0.58 10.76
CA GLU A 116 17.67 0.86 9.34
C GLU A 116 16.31 0.71 8.63
N ARG A 117 16.15 1.44 7.52
CA ARG A 117 14.89 1.48 6.76
C ARG A 117 14.43 0.08 6.32
N SER A 118 15.37 -0.79 5.91
CA SER A 118 15.05 -2.15 5.48
C SER A 118 14.52 -3.00 6.64
N GLU A 119 15.12 -2.89 7.82
CA GLU A 119 14.68 -3.62 9.01
C GLU A 119 13.28 -3.18 9.47
N LYS A 120 12.98 -1.89 9.40
CA LYS A 120 11.64 -1.37 9.66
C LYS A 120 10.58 -2.00 8.74
N HIS A 121 10.90 -2.14 7.45
CA HIS A 121 9.98 -2.78 6.51
C HIS A 121 9.81 -4.27 6.79
N LYS A 122 10.87 -5.01 7.12
CA LYS A 122 10.77 -6.42 7.52
C LYS A 122 9.86 -6.60 8.73
N GLN A 123 10.04 -5.77 9.76
CA GLN A 123 9.19 -5.81 10.95
C GLN A 123 7.73 -5.48 10.60
N MET A 124 7.49 -4.46 9.80
CA MET A 124 6.15 -4.08 9.35
C MET A 124 5.47 -5.22 8.58
N PHE A 125 6.18 -5.89 7.67
CA PHE A 125 5.64 -7.01 6.90
C PHE A 125 5.37 -8.24 7.77
N ARG A 126 6.23 -8.51 8.77
CA ARG A 126 6.00 -9.55 9.77
C ARG A 126 4.73 -9.30 10.58
N GLU A 127 4.58 -8.08 11.09
CA GLU A 127 3.40 -7.72 11.90
C GLU A 127 2.13 -7.66 11.05
N LEU A 128 2.20 -7.21 9.79
CA LEU A 128 1.08 -7.28 8.84
C LEU A 128 0.64 -8.73 8.59
N ALA A 129 1.60 -9.64 8.34
CA ALA A 129 1.31 -11.05 8.14
C ALA A 129 0.62 -11.68 9.37
N ARG A 130 0.99 -11.27 10.59
CA ARG A 130 0.33 -11.70 11.83
C ARG A 130 -1.11 -11.20 11.91
N ILE A 131 -1.36 -9.93 11.58
CA ILE A 131 -2.74 -9.39 11.51
C ILE A 131 -3.56 -10.20 10.50
N HIS A 132 -3.01 -10.43 9.30
CA HIS A 132 -3.69 -11.21 8.27
C HIS A 132 -3.97 -12.64 8.74
N SER A 133 -2.98 -13.32 9.32
CA SER A 133 -3.12 -14.69 9.84
C SER A 133 -4.22 -14.80 10.90
N LEU A 134 -4.26 -13.86 11.84
CA LEU A 134 -5.27 -13.84 12.90
C LEU A 134 -6.66 -13.43 12.41
N SER A 135 -6.78 -12.70 11.31
CA SER A 135 -8.04 -12.16 10.82
C SER A 135 -8.67 -12.93 9.66
N VAL A 136 -8.10 -14.08 9.29
CA VAL A 136 -8.60 -14.93 8.20
C VAL A 136 -10.09 -15.21 8.37
N LYS A 137 -10.83 -15.00 7.29
CA LYS A 137 -12.23 -15.39 7.13
C LYS A 137 -12.47 -15.80 5.69
N GLU A 138 -13.15 -16.90 5.49
CA GLU A 138 -13.68 -17.26 4.18
C GLU A 138 -15.06 -16.63 4.02
N ILE A 139 -15.27 -16.00 2.89
CA ILE A 139 -16.56 -15.40 2.50
C ILE A 139 -17.05 -16.06 1.21
N GLU A 140 -18.34 -16.21 1.09
CA GLU A 140 -18.97 -16.67 -0.15
C GLU A 140 -18.75 -15.64 -1.26
N VAL A 141 -18.52 -16.13 -2.47
CA VAL A 141 -18.28 -15.33 -3.66
C VAL A 141 -19.32 -15.66 -4.70
N ASN A 142 -19.89 -14.63 -5.29
CA ASN A 142 -20.71 -14.76 -6.48
C ASN A 142 -19.82 -15.15 -7.68
N LYS A 143 -20.03 -16.33 -8.26
CA LYS A 143 -19.27 -16.82 -9.43
C LYS A 143 -19.46 -15.93 -10.65
N GLU A 144 -20.66 -15.38 -10.83
CA GLU A 144 -20.96 -14.44 -11.93
C GLU A 144 -20.13 -13.15 -11.81
N GLU A 145 -20.11 -12.54 -10.61
CA GLU A 145 -19.28 -11.34 -10.38
C GLU A 145 -17.79 -11.60 -10.58
N ARG A 146 -17.30 -12.79 -10.21
CA ARG A 146 -15.91 -13.19 -10.47
C ARG A 146 -15.65 -13.32 -11.97
N LYS A 147 -16.57 -13.94 -12.71
CA LYS A 147 -16.51 -14.09 -14.15
C LYS A 147 -16.51 -12.74 -14.85
N ASP A 148 -17.44 -11.87 -14.47
CA ASP A 148 -17.53 -10.51 -15.02
C ASP A 148 -16.24 -9.72 -14.79
N HIS A 149 -15.71 -9.81 -13.56
CA HIS A 149 -14.42 -9.19 -13.24
C HIS A 149 -13.26 -9.74 -14.09
N TYR A 150 -13.24 -11.06 -14.30
CA TYR A 150 -12.23 -11.69 -15.15
C TYR A 150 -12.35 -11.21 -16.60
N GLU A 151 -13.52 -11.30 -17.19
CA GLU A 151 -13.75 -10.95 -18.58
C GLU A 151 -13.45 -9.46 -18.84
N GLN A 152 -13.92 -8.56 -17.99
CA GLN A 152 -13.67 -7.12 -18.12
C GLN A 152 -12.19 -6.76 -17.98
N THR A 153 -11.52 -7.33 -16.98
CA THR A 153 -10.10 -7.06 -16.75
C THR A 153 -9.23 -7.63 -17.87
N LEU A 154 -9.54 -8.84 -18.33
CA LEU A 154 -8.80 -9.49 -19.42
C LEU A 154 -8.96 -8.71 -20.75
N ASP A 155 -10.18 -8.26 -21.05
CA ASP A 155 -10.45 -7.43 -22.23
C ASP A 155 -9.69 -6.10 -22.17
N GLU A 156 -9.70 -5.43 -21.02
CA GLU A 156 -8.91 -4.20 -20.81
C GLU A 156 -7.40 -4.45 -21.02
N TRP A 157 -6.86 -5.54 -20.47
CA TRP A 157 -5.43 -5.84 -20.60
C TRP A 157 -5.05 -6.23 -22.05
N LYS A 158 -5.90 -6.94 -22.77
CA LYS A 158 -5.71 -7.24 -24.20
C LYS A 158 -5.74 -5.95 -25.04
N LYS A 159 -6.69 -5.05 -24.80
CA LYS A 159 -6.73 -3.72 -25.43
C LYS A 159 -5.50 -2.88 -25.10
N ASN A 160 -4.95 -2.98 -23.87
CA ASN A 160 -3.72 -2.32 -23.52
C ASN A 160 -2.52 -2.86 -24.32
N LYS A 161 -2.48 -4.17 -24.56
CA LYS A 161 -1.45 -4.80 -25.38
C LYS A 161 -1.57 -4.36 -26.83
N GLU A 162 -2.74 -4.45 -27.44
CA GLU A 162 -3.02 -3.98 -28.80
C GLU A 162 -2.62 -2.51 -28.97
N PHE A 163 -3.04 -1.64 -28.07
CA PHE A 163 -2.66 -0.23 -28.06
C PHE A 163 -1.14 -0.02 -28.01
N SER A 164 -0.44 -0.83 -27.21
CA SER A 164 1.01 -0.80 -27.08
C SER A 164 1.71 -1.18 -28.38
N GLU A 165 1.22 -2.21 -29.08
CA GLU A 165 1.72 -2.67 -30.39
C GLU A 165 1.42 -1.65 -31.50
N GLU A 166 0.22 -1.11 -31.57
CA GLU A 166 -0.16 -0.07 -32.55
C GLU A 166 0.70 1.18 -32.39
N PHE A 167 1.00 1.57 -31.15
CA PHE A 167 1.87 2.70 -30.87
C PHE A 167 3.31 2.42 -31.39
N LEU A 168 3.86 1.22 -31.16
CA LEU A 168 5.16 0.81 -31.71
C LEU A 168 5.16 0.93 -33.22
N GLN A 169 4.19 0.31 -33.91
CA GLN A 169 4.08 0.35 -35.36
C GLN A 169 3.97 1.77 -35.90
N SER A 170 3.25 2.65 -35.15
CA SER A 170 3.14 4.08 -35.52
C SER A 170 4.48 4.82 -35.42
N CYS A 171 5.33 4.43 -34.46
CA CYS A 171 6.67 4.99 -34.30
C CYS A 171 7.61 4.51 -35.43
N GLU A 172 7.60 3.21 -35.73
CA GLU A 172 8.47 2.59 -36.76
C GLU A 172 8.19 3.10 -38.19
N ARG A 173 6.97 3.54 -38.46
CA ARG A 173 6.60 4.14 -39.77
C ARG A 173 7.16 5.55 -39.97
N LYS A 174 7.72 6.18 -38.93
CA LYS A 174 8.25 7.53 -39.02
C LYS A 174 9.68 7.56 -39.49
N THR A 175 10.00 8.46 -40.41
CA THR A 175 11.38 8.72 -40.80
C THR A 175 12.24 9.26 -39.66
N TYR A 176 11.62 10.08 -38.79
CA TYR A 176 12.26 10.63 -37.59
C TYR A 176 11.34 10.42 -36.39
N MET A 177 11.81 9.63 -35.44
CA MET A 177 11.13 9.47 -34.15
C MET A 177 11.50 10.59 -33.20
N SER A 178 10.56 11.02 -32.37
CA SER A 178 10.87 11.87 -31.24
C SER A 178 11.68 11.10 -30.18
N PRO A 179 12.39 11.78 -29.25
CA PRO A 179 13.12 11.11 -28.18
C PRO A 179 12.25 10.18 -27.33
N PHE A 180 11.00 10.54 -27.09
CA PHE A 180 10.05 9.69 -26.38
C PHE A 180 9.72 8.41 -27.14
N GLU A 181 9.42 8.53 -28.44
CA GLU A 181 9.09 7.41 -29.32
C GLU A 181 10.24 6.43 -29.45
N LEU A 182 11.46 6.95 -29.69
CA LEU A 182 12.67 6.12 -29.76
C LEU A 182 12.89 5.34 -28.45
N MET A 183 12.77 6.01 -27.30
CA MET A 183 12.93 5.38 -26.01
C MET A 183 11.86 4.31 -25.76
N TYR A 184 10.62 4.58 -26.17
CA TYR A 184 9.56 3.60 -26.06
C TYR A 184 9.86 2.34 -26.91
N CYS A 185 10.29 2.49 -28.15
CA CYS A 185 10.67 1.37 -29.02
C CYS A 185 11.75 0.50 -28.36
N MET A 186 12.72 1.12 -27.68
CA MET A 186 13.76 0.40 -26.93
C MET A 186 13.20 -0.41 -25.74
N TYR A 187 12.13 0.05 -25.11
CA TYR A 187 11.52 -0.58 -23.93
C TYR A 187 10.37 -1.53 -24.26
N TYR A 188 9.87 -1.50 -25.48
CA TYR A 188 8.66 -2.23 -25.89
C TYR A 188 8.71 -3.71 -25.57
N PHE A 189 9.84 -4.37 -25.83
CA PHE A 189 9.97 -5.81 -25.61
C PHE A 189 9.68 -6.19 -24.15
N ASP A 190 10.28 -5.48 -23.19
CA ASP A 190 10.07 -5.73 -21.76
C ASP A 190 8.62 -5.43 -21.34
N VAL A 191 8.02 -4.39 -21.92
CA VAL A 191 6.60 -4.04 -21.66
C VAL A 191 5.66 -5.12 -22.21
N SER A 192 5.91 -5.61 -23.43
CA SER A 192 5.12 -6.68 -24.05
C SER A 192 5.21 -7.97 -23.25
N GLN A 193 6.42 -8.37 -22.82
CA GLN A 193 6.59 -9.54 -21.95
C GLN A 193 5.84 -9.42 -20.62
N ALA A 194 5.85 -8.23 -20.01
CA ALA A 194 5.13 -7.99 -18.76
C ALA A 194 3.61 -8.07 -18.94
N LEU A 195 3.08 -7.59 -20.08
CA LEU A 195 1.66 -7.72 -20.42
C LEU A 195 1.29 -9.19 -20.65
N ASP A 196 2.08 -9.95 -21.41
CA ASP A 196 1.84 -11.36 -21.67
C ASP A 196 1.89 -12.20 -20.38
N PHE A 197 2.87 -11.94 -19.53
CA PHE A 197 2.96 -12.59 -18.24
C PHE A 197 1.75 -12.28 -17.35
N SER A 198 1.32 -11.03 -17.31
CA SER A 198 0.18 -10.60 -16.51
C SER A 198 -1.12 -11.27 -16.96
N ILE A 199 -1.37 -11.31 -18.27
CA ILE A 199 -2.52 -11.97 -18.88
C ILE A 199 -2.50 -13.46 -18.53
N LYS A 200 -1.37 -14.14 -18.77
CA LYS A 200 -1.21 -15.57 -18.47
C LYS A 200 -1.49 -15.88 -17.01
N LYS A 201 -0.91 -15.12 -16.07
CA LYS A 201 -1.13 -15.33 -14.63
C LYS A 201 -2.57 -15.05 -14.20
N PHE A 202 -3.22 -14.11 -14.87
CA PHE A 202 -4.62 -13.81 -14.60
C PHE A 202 -5.57 -14.91 -15.09
N GLU A 203 -5.25 -15.52 -16.24
CA GLU A 203 -5.94 -16.72 -16.75
C GLU A 203 -5.71 -17.92 -15.83
N GLU A 204 -4.46 -18.18 -15.38
CA GLU A 204 -4.13 -19.22 -14.40
C GLU A 204 -4.91 -19.04 -13.09
N TRP A 205 -5.02 -17.81 -12.58
CA TRP A 205 -5.85 -17.49 -11.41
C TRP A 205 -7.32 -17.85 -11.62
N TYR A 206 -7.88 -17.45 -12.75
CA TYR A 206 -9.29 -17.72 -13.03
C TYR A 206 -9.56 -19.21 -13.10
N GLU A 207 -8.76 -19.97 -13.84
CA GLU A 207 -8.87 -21.42 -13.93
C GLU A 207 -8.77 -22.12 -12.55
N ALA A 208 -7.86 -21.67 -11.70
CA ALA A 208 -7.68 -22.22 -10.35
C ALA A 208 -8.81 -21.86 -9.37
N THR A 209 -9.63 -20.84 -9.69
CA THR A 209 -10.61 -20.30 -8.72
C THR A 209 -12.05 -20.27 -9.21
N LYS A 210 -12.34 -20.42 -10.50
CA LYS A 210 -13.68 -20.29 -11.10
C LYS A 210 -14.75 -21.14 -10.44
N GLU A 211 -14.39 -22.35 -9.96
CA GLU A 211 -15.31 -23.27 -9.30
C GLU A 211 -15.38 -23.11 -7.77
N LYS A 212 -14.51 -22.27 -7.18
CA LYS A 212 -14.49 -22.06 -5.74
C LYS A 212 -15.65 -21.16 -5.30
N ASP A 213 -16.47 -21.63 -4.37
CA ASP A 213 -17.59 -20.89 -3.79
C ASP A 213 -17.16 -19.88 -2.72
N LYS A 214 -15.92 -20.00 -2.24
CA LYS A 214 -15.40 -19.16 -1.16
C LYS A 214 -14.05 -18.55 -1.53
N VAL A 215 -13.81 -17.35 -1.01
CA VAL A 215 -12.52 -16.67 -1.08
C VAL A 215 -12.04 -16.34 0.33
N ARG A 216 -10.73 -16.49 0.52
CA ARG A 216 -10.07 -16.10 1.76
C ARG A 216 -9.89 -14.59 1.82
N THR A 217 -10.36 -13.99 2.89
CA THR A 217 -10.22 -12.57 3.19
C THR A 217 -9.58 -12.38 4.56
N VAL A 218 -9.04 -11.21 4.77
CA VAL A 218 -8.39 -10.78 6.01
C VAL A 218 -8.81 -9.33 6.35
N ILE A 219 -8.51 -8.87 7.55
CA ILE A 219 -8.60 -7.44 7.84
C ILE A 219 -7.34 -6.78 7.31
N VAL A 220 -7.48 -6.03 6.21
CA VAL A 220 -6.40 -5.24 5.63
C VAL A 220 -6.30 -3.88 6.31
N HIS A 221 -5.11 -3.30 6.33
CA HIS A 221 -4.86 -1.93 6.80
C HIS A 221 -5.51 -0.90 5.86
N GLY A 222 -5.54 -1.20 4.55
CA GLY A 222 -6.18 -0.39 3.51
C GLY A 222 -5.39 0.83 3.04
N LYS A 223 -4.33 1.22 3.77
CA LYS A 223 -3.40 2.30 3.39
C LYS A 223 -2.01 2.05 3.99
N LEU A 224 -1.45 0.88 3.71
CA LEU A 224 -0.15 0.48 4.24
C LEU A 224 0.95 1.48 3.88
N SER A 225 1.73 1.91 4.87
CA SER A 225 2.85 2.84 4.72
C SER A 225 3.82 2.69 5.88
N SER A 226 5.11 2.83 5.64
CA SER A 226 6.12 2.86 6.72
C SER A 226 5.94 4.01 7.71
N ARG A 227 5.24 5.08 7.30
CA ARG A 227 4.85 6.18 8.20
C ARG A 227 3.71 5.82 9.15
N HIS A 228 2.99 4.73 8.87
CA HIS A 228 1.92 4.20 9.71
C HIS A 228 2.39 3.03 10.58
N PHE A 229 3.70 2.82 10.65
CA PHE A 229 4.34 1.85 11.52
C PHE A 229 5.35 2.58 12.40
N VAL A 230 5.07 2.68 13.69
CA VAL A 230 5.79 3.48 14.67
C VAL A 230 6.27 2.62 15.83
N TYR A 231 7.28 3.07 16.54
CA TYR A 231 7.88 2.34 17.65
C TYR A 231 7.50 2.96 18.99
N ASP A 232 7.36 2.09 19.99
CA ASP A 232 7.34 2.51 21.39
C ASP A 232 8.78 2.70 21.93
N ASP A 233 8.89 3.08 23.20
CA ASP A 233 10.16 3.29 23.91
C ASP A 233 10.99 2.01 24.08
N ARG A 234 10.36 0.83 23.93
CA ARG A 234 10.99 -0.49 24.01
C ARG A 234 11.39 -1.06 22.64
N GLY A 235 11.19 -0.29 21.57
CA GLY A 235 11.49 -0.71 20.18
C GLY A 235 10.47 -1.65 19.56
N TYR A 236 9.27 -1.78 20.13
CA TYR A 236 8.20 -2.55 19.53
C TYR A 236 7.43 -1.72 18.49
N GLY A 237 7.23 -2.31 17.31
CA GLY A 237 6.49 -1.67 16.23
C GLY A 237 4.98 -1.83 16.35
N TYR A 238 4.24 -0.75 16.09
CA TYR A 238 2.79 -0.69 16.14
C TYR A 238 2.23 -0.09 14.86
N PHE A 239 1.11 -0.64 14.37
CA PHE A 239 0.33 0.00 13.32
C PHE A 239 -0.55 1.11 13.89
N LEU A 240 -0.67 2.19 13.13
CA LEU A 240 -1.60 3.27 13.36
C LEU A 240 -2.36 3.63 12.07
N ASN A 241 -3.36 4.50 12.16
CA ASN A 241 -4.14 4.94 10.99
C ASN A 241 -4.96 3.82 10.34
N MET A 242 -5.67 3.04 11.15
CA MET A 242 -6.53 1.93 10.70
C MET A 242 -7.87 2.37 10.07
N GLU A 243 -8.08 3.66 9.82
CA GLU A 243 -9.37 4.22 9.34
C GLU A 243 -9.82 3.63 7.99
N ASN A 244 -8.87 3.19 7.18
CA ASN A 244 -9.14 2.56 5.89
C ASN A 244 -9.23 1.04 5.96
N SER A 245 -9.16 0.47 7.18
CA SER A 245 -9.20 -0.99 7.33
C SER A 245 -10.55 -1.54 6.90
N ARG A 246 -10.50 -2.65 6.20
CA ARG A 246 -11.67 -3.36 5.70
C ARG A 246 -11.39 -4.86 5.57
N VAL A 247 -12.41 -5.63 5.35
CA VAL A 247 -12.26 -7.04 4.98
C VAL A 247 -12.02 -7.12 3.48
N ALA A 248 -10.88 -7.68 3.07
CA ALA A 248 -10.48 -7.78 1.67
C ALA A 248 -9.44 -8.91 1.48
N PRO A 249 -9.14 -9.32 0.24
CA PRO A 249 -8.03 -10.23 -0.04
C PRO A 249 -6.69 -9.65 0.41
N PRO A 250 -5.74 -10.48 0.90
CA PRO A 250 -4.50 -10.00 1.54
C PRO A 250 -3.58 -9.20 0.61
N HIS A 251 -3.58 -9.47 -0.68
CA HIS A 251 -2.76 -8.75 -1.67
C HIS A 251 -3.12 -7.26 -1.79
N THR A 252 -4.33 -6.86 -1.37
CA THR A 252 -4.78 -5.45 -1.40
C THR A 252 -3.95 -4.50 -0.54
N ASP A 253 -3.29 -4.98 0.50
CA ASP A 253 -2.32 -4.18 1.26
C ASP A 253 -0.94 -4.17 0.61
N LEU A 254 -0.52 -5.33 0.07
CA LEU A 254 0.83 -5.50 -0.46
C LEU A 254 1.04 -4.74 -1.76
N LEU A 255 0.14 -4.90 -2.75
CA LEU A 255 0.30 -4.34 -4.10
C LEU A 255 0.56 -2.82 -4.10
N PRO A 256 -0.27 -1.98 -3.46
CA PRO A 256 -0.05 -0.54 -3.49
C PRO A 256 1.24 -0.11 -2.76
N PHE A 257 1.65 -0.86 -1.74
CA PHE A 257 2.89 -0.60 -1.04
C PHE A 257 4.11 -0.95 -1.90
N LEU A 258 4.12 -2.13 -2.51
CA LEU A 258 5.21 -2.62 -3.35
C LEU A 258 5.40 -1.73 -4.58
N VAL A 259 4.32 -1.42 -5.30
CA VAL A 259 4.36 -0.52 -6.48
C VAL A 259 4.99 0.84 -6.14
N ARG A 260 4.71 1.39 -4.94
CA ARG A 260 5.37 2.62 -4.48
C ARG A 260 6.83 2.42 -4.13
N SER A 261 7.18 1.27 -3.55
CA SER A 261 8.56 0.94 -3.13
C SER A 261 9.47 0.60 -4.32
N MET A 262 8.89 0.19 -5.44
CA MET A 262 9.60 -0.07 -6.70
C MET A 262 9.95 1.20 -7.49
N LYS A 263 9.50 2.37 -7.03
CA LYS A 263 9.82 3.67 -7.64
C LYS A 263 11.22 4.14 -7.23
N THR A 264 12.22 3.33 -7.52
CA THR A 264 13.64 3.63 -7.32
C THR A 264 14.33 3.79 -8.67
N TYR A 265 15.06 4.87 -8.86
CA TYR A 265 15.74 5.16 -10.13
C TYR A 265 17.18 5.58 -9.84
N PRO A 266 18.17 5.01 -10.51
CA PRO A 266 18.16 3.90 -11.48
C PRO A 266 18.53 2.54 -10.83
N VAL A 267 18.10 2.27 -9.62
CA VAL A 267 18.53 1.13 -8.78
C VAL A 267 17.40 0.12 -8.61
N VAL A 268 17.72 -1.17 -8.73
CA VAL A 268 16.81 -2.26 -8.36
C VAL A 268 16.80 -2.40 -6.84
N ASN A 269 15.61 -2.39 -6.25
CA ASN A 269 15.43 -2.56 -4.81
C ASN A 269 15.31 -4.05 -4.45
N THR A 270 16.42 -4.67 -4.12
CA THR A 270 16.48 -6.09 -3.74
C THR A 270 15.87 -6.41 -2.37
N ASP A 271 15.78 -5.41 -1.48
CA ASP A 271 15.20 -5.57 -0.13
C ASP A 271 13.74 -6.02 -0.15
N ILE A 272 13.01 -5.72 -1.24
CA ILE A 272 11.60 -6.09 -1.39
C ILE A 272 11.39 -7.60 -1.23
N MET A 273 12.31 -8.41 -1.75
CA MET A 273 12.20 -9.86 -1.62
C MET A 273 12.33 -10.33 -0.16
N GLU A 274 13.20 -9.70 0.62
CA GLU A 274 13.33 -10.01 2.05
C GLU A 274 12.06 -9.65 2.84
N TRP A 275 11.39 -8.55 2.46
CA TRP A 275 10.10 -8.18 3.07
C TRP A 275 9.01 -9.20 2.73
N LEU A 276 8.93 -9.63 1.48
CA LEU A 276 7.98 -10.63 1.03
C LEU A 276 8.25 -12.01 1.65
N TYR A 277 9.52 -12.46 1.72
CA TYR A 277 9.87 -13.70 2.42
C TYR A 277 9.47 -13.65 3.89
N THR A 278 9.71 -12.51 4.54
CA THR A 278 9.29 -12.30 5.93
C THR A 278 7.76 -12.39 6.06
N TYR A 279 7.01 -11.80 5.14
CA TYR A 279 5.55 -11.89 5.13
C TYR A 279 5.09 -13.33 4.92
N PHE A 280 5.56 -14.01 3.87
CA PHE A 280 5.13 -15.37 3.53
C PHE A 280 5.52 -16.43 4.57
N LYS A 281 6.54 -16.18 5.38
CA LYS A 281 6.87 -17.04 6.52
C LYS A 281 5.73 -17.12 7.55
N TYR A 282 4.95 -16.07 7.73
CA TYR A 282 3.86 -15.99 8.70
C TYR A 282 2.47 -16.09 8.06
N PHE A 283 2.36 -15.79 6.79
CA PHE A 283 1.11 -15.83 6.02
C PHE A 283 1.38 -16.20 4.57
N SER A 284 1.31 -17.50 4.27
CA SER A 284 1.50 -18.00 2.91
C SER A 284 0.23 -17.79 2.06
N PHE A 285 0.42 -17.48 0.79
CA PHE A 285 -0.65 -17.46 -0.19
C PHE A 285 -1.05 -18.89 -0.58
N ARG A 286 -2.34 -19.09 -0.85
CA ARG A 286 -2.91 -20.33 -1.35
C ARG A 286 -2.95 -20.31 -2.88
N ASP A 287 -3.27 -21.47 -3.47
CA ASP A 287 -3.45 -21.59 -4.92
C ASP A 287 -4.49 -20.60 -5.45
N GLY A 288 -4.13 -19.88 -6.50
CA GLY A 288 -4.87 -18.80 -7.09
C GLY A 288 -4.56 -17.42 -6.49
N GLU A 289 -4.18 -17.31 -5.21
CA GLU A 289 -3.83 -16.02 -4.62
C GLU A 289 -2.48 -15.49 -5.08
N MET A 290 -1.51 -16.39 -5.29
CA MET A 290 -0.18 -16.04 -5.79
C MET A 290 -0.24 -15.64 -7.26
N GLU A 291 -0.98 -16.38 -8.07
CA GLU A 291 -1.20 -16.08 -9.49
C GLU A 291 -1.84 -14.70 -9.64
N LEU A 292 -2.90 -14.42 -8.89
CA LEU A 292 -3.56 -13.10 -8.90
C LEU A 292 -2.62 -11.98 -8.45
N PHE A 293 -1.85 -12.23 -7.39
CA PHE A 293 -0.88 -11.27 -6.88
C PHE A 293 0.19 -10.95 -7.92
N MET A 294 0.77 -11.96 -8.56
CA MET A 294 1.78 -11.78 -9.61
C MET A 294 1.19 -11.10 -10.86
N ALA A 295 -0.04 -11.46 -11.25
CA ALA A 295 -0.72 -10.84 -12.39
C ALA A 295 -0.86 -9.32 -12.22
N TYR A 296 -1.41 -8.88 -11.09
CA TYR A 296 -1.54 -7.45 -10.82
C TYR A 296 -0.22 -6.74 -10.58
N LEU A 297 0.76 -7.42 -9.96
CA LEU A 297 2.08 -6.82 -9.70
C LEU A 297 2.83 -6.57 -11.00
N ALA A 298 2.80 -7.54 -11.93
CA ALA A 298 3.52 -7.46 -13.21
C ALA A 298 2.87 -6.49 -14.21
N HIS A 299 1.56 -6.25 -14.12
CA HIS A 299 0.85 -5.44 -15.10
C HIS A 299 1.37 -4.01 -15.18
N PRO A 300 1.90 -3.57 -16.36
CA PRO A 300 2.57 -2.28 -16.52
C PRO A 300 1.59 -1.13 -16.80
N GLY A 301 0.43 -1.07 -16.12
CA GLY A 301 -0.62 -0.08 -16.36
C GLY A 301 -0.16 1.37 -16.26
N TYR A 302 0.82 1.65 -15.37
CA TYR A 302 1.44 2.96 -15.25
C TYR A 302 2.27 3.35 -16.49
N PHE A 303 2.87 2.38 -17.17
CA PHE A 303 3.61 2.60 -18.41
C PHE A 303 2.66 2.87 -19.58
N ILE A 304 1.60 2.07 -19.70
CA ILE A 304 0.52 2.28 -20.69
C ILE A 304 -0.14 3.65 -20.50
N SER A 305 -0.38 4.06 -19.24
CA SER A 305 -0.90 5.38 -18.94
C SER A 305 0.03 6.52 -19.41
N ALA A 306 1.35 6.33 -19.31
CA ALA A 306 2.33 7.32 -19.83
C ALA A 306 2.27 7.43 -21.36
N LEU A 307 2.08 6.31 -22.08
CA LEU A 307 1.89 6.31 -23.54
C LEU A 307 0.62 7.06 -23.96
N ARG A 308 -0.51 6.76 -23.32
CA ARG A 308 -1.79 7.46 -23.57
C ARG A 308 -1.63 8.96 -23.36
N HIS A 309 -0.97 9.36 -22.29
CA HIS A 309 -0.73 10.76 -21.98
C HIS A 309 0.14 11.47 -23.02
N PHE A 310 1.15 10.78 -23.57
CA PHE A 310 1.97 11.30 -24.67
C PHE A 310 1.14 11.46 -25.95
N GLN A 311 0.34 10.46 -26.32
CA GLN A 311 -0.44 10.44 -27.56
C GLN A 311 -1.55 11.50 -27.55
N GLU A 312 -2.22 11.69 -26.43
CA GLU A 312 -3.30 12.66 -26.27
C GLU A 312 -2.81 14.11 -26.29
N LYS A 313 -1.50 14.37 -26.20
CA LYS A 313 -0.89 15.71 -26.09
C LYS A 313 -1.59 16.63 -25.07
N LYS A 314 -2.26 16.02 -24.09
CA LYS A 314 -2.99 16.73 -23.05
C LYS A 314 -2.02 17.30 -22.03
N GLY A 315 -1.84 18.62 -22.07
CA GLY A 315 -1.27 19.36 -20.96
C GLY A 315 -0.04 20.18 -21.30
N THR A 316 0.35 21.00 -20.37
CA THR A 316 1.46 21.94 -20.36
C THR A 316 2.85 21.29 -20.22
N LYS A 317 2.94 19.94 -20.26
CA LYS A 317 4.19 19.22 -19.99
C LYS A 317 5.05 19.10 -21.25
N THR A 318 6.34 19.41 -21.08
CA THR A 318 7.32 19.27 -22.16
C THR A 318 7.60 17.80 -22.48
N GLU A 319 8.03 17.49 -23.70
CA GLU A 319 8.45 16.14 -24.10
C GLU A 319 9.57 15.61 -23.19
N LEU A 320 10.49 16.46 -22.79
CA LEU A 320 11.55 16.10 -21.84
C LEU A 320 10.99 15.59 -20.50
N TRP A 321 9.91 16.17 -20.01
CA TRP A 321 9.24 15.68 -18.81
C TRP A 321 8.60 14.30 -19.03
N LEU A 322 7.95 14.11 -20.17
CA LEU A 322 7.33 12.83 -20.56
C LEU A 322 8.38 11.73 -20.71
N LEU A 323 9.51 12.04 -21.35
CA LEU A 323 10.63 11.14 -21.50
C LEU A 323 11.22 10.71 -20.14
N LYS A 324 11.48 11.65 -19.24
CA LYS A 324 11.96 11.34 -17.87
C LYS A 324 10.98 10.47 -17.10
N ASN A 325 9.68 10.72 -17.28
CA ASN A 325 8.63 9.92 -16.65
C ASN A 325 8.59 8.50 -17.23
N LEU A 326 8.78 8.34 -18.55
CA LEU A 326 8.87 7.05 -19.21
C LEU A 326 10.06 6.23 -18.69
N GLN A 327 11.24 6.85 -18.60
CA GLN A 327 12.44 6.23 -18.02
C GLN A 327 12.22 5.79 -16.57
N PHE A 328 11.56 6.62 -15.79
CA PHE A 328 11.23 6.30 -14.41
C PHE A 328 10.29 5.08 -14.30
N HIS A 329 9.29 5.00 -15.17
CA HIS A 329 8.39 3.84 -15.24
C HIS A 329 9.09 2.59 -15.76
N TYR A 330 10.04 2.72 -16.67
CA TYR A 330 10.85 1.58 -17.11
C TYR A 330 11.65 0.96 -15.94
N TRP A 331 12.28 1.78 -15.12
CA TRP A 331 12.98 1.27 -13.93
C TRP A 331 12.02 0.67 -12.89
N GLN A 332 10.82 1.21 -12.78
CA GLN A 332 9.77 0.58 -11.97
C GLN A 332 9.41 -0.79 -12.54
N LEU A 333 9.30 -0.94 -13.86
CA LEU A 333 9.08 -2.22 -14.54
C LEU A 333 10.21 -3.22 -14.24
N LYS A 334 11.48 -2.81 -14.36
CA LYS A 334 12.64 -3.68 -14.05
C LYS A 334 12.68 -4.13 -12.59
N ASN A 335 12.30 -3.28 -11.65
CA ASN A 335 12.10 -3.68 -10.26
C ASN A 335 10.98 -4.71 -10.10
N THR A 336 9.87 -4.51 -10.80
CA THR A 336 8.74 -5.45 -10.78
C THR A 336 9.14 -6.80 -11.37
N GLU A 337 9.80 -6.80 -12.52
CA GLU A 337 10.32 -7.99 -13.19
C GLU A 337 11.21 -8.82 -12.26
N TYR A 338 12.18 -8.17 -11.61
CA TYR A 338 13.05 -8.84 -10.63
C TYR A 338 12.26 -9.55 -9.53
N VAL A 339 11.27 -8.87 -8.95
CA VAL A 339 10.45 -9.44 -7.85
C VAL A 339 9.60 -10.60 -8.36
N VAL A 340 8.95 -10.44 -9.52
CA VAL A 340 8.07 -11.45 -10.11
C VAL A 340 8.86 -12.70 -10.50
N MET A 341 10.04 -12.54 -11.12
CA MET A 341 10.92 -13.68 -11.45
C MET A 341 11.31 -14.46 -10.19
N LYS A 342 11.67 -13.78 -9.11
CA LYS A 342 12.01 -14.43 -7.85
C LYS A 342 10.83 -15.14 -7.19
N LEU A 343 9.64 -14.60 -7.31
CA LEU A 343 8.42 -15.28 -6.83
C LEU A 343 8.09 -16.52 -7.67
N GLU A 344 8.24 -16.45 -8.99
CA GLU A 344 8.03 -17.59 -9.89
C GLU A 344 9.03 -18.72 -9.60
N GLU A 345 10.32 -18.40 -9.40
CA GLU A 345 11.34 -19.37 -8.98
C GLU A 345 10.94 -20.10 -7.69
N LEU A 346 10.43 -19.35 -6.71
CA LEU A 346 9.95 -19.93 -5.43
C LEU A 346 8.76 -20.86 -5.61
N GLU A 347 7.78 -20.46 -6.40
CA GLU A 347 6.60 -21.30 -6.64
C GLU A 347 6.97 -22.57 -7.40
N GLN A 348 7.90 -22.51 -8.35
CA GLN A 348 8.43 -23.69 -9.06
C GLN A 348 9.15 -24.63 -8.10
N GLN A 349 9.99 -24.11 -7.20
CA GLN A 349 10.69 -24.90 -6.18
C GLN A 349 9.70 -25.61 -5.24
N LYS A 350 8.65 -24.91 -4.79
CA LYS A 350 7.61 -25.51 -3.93
C LYS A 350 6.87 -26.64 -4.65
N LYS A 351 6.49 -26.42 -5.92
CA LYS A 351 5.81 -27.44 -6.73
C LYS A 351 6.70 -28.68 -6.95
N ALA A 352 7.98 -28.48 -7.24
CA ALA A 352 8.93 -29.58 -7.39
C ALA A 352 9.14 -30.37 -6.08
N ALA A 353 9.27 -29.69 -4.95
CA ALA A 353 9.39 -30.31 -3.64
C ALA A 353 8.13 -31.12 -3.26
N ALA A 354 6.93 -30.61 -3.54
CA ALA A 354 5.67 -31.30 -3.30
C ALA A 354 5.54 -32.56 -4.17
N GLN A 355 5.96 -32.52 -5.43
CA GLN A 355 5.96 -33.69 -6.32
C GLN A 355 6.92 -34.79 -5.84
N GLN A 356 8.12 -34.41 -5.36
CA GLN A 356 9.07 -35.39 -4.81
C GLN A 356 8.54 -36.07 -3.54
N GLN A 357 7.86 -35.31 -2.67
CA GLN A 357 7.24 -35.87 -1.45
C GLN A 357 6.04 -36.79 -1.75
N ALA A 358 5.33 -36.56 -2.85
CA ALA A 358 4.21 -37.41 -3.27
C ALA A 358 4.65 -38.70 -3.97
N GLN A 359 5.92 -38.78 -4.38
CA GLN A 359 6.52 -39.97 -5.03
C GLN A 359 7.33 -40.84 -4.06
N ALA A 360 7.64 -40.32 -2.86
CA ALA A 360 8.37 -41.03 -1.79
C ALA A 360 7.41 -41.65 -0.77
#